data_1bc5a632598798cb98bb8dbf04d94fc8
#
_entry.id   1bc5a632598798cb98bb8dbf04d94fc8
#
_cell.length_a   1.000
_cell.length_b   1.000
_cell.length_c   1.000
_cell.angle_alpha   90.00
_cell.angle_beta   90.00
_cell.angle_gamma   90.00
#
_symmetry.space_group_name_H-M   'P 1'
#
loop_
_entity.id
_entity.type
_entity.pdbx_description
1 polymer ?
#
loop_
_entity_poly.entity_id
_entity_poly.type
_entity_poly.pdbx_seq_one_letter_code
_entity_poly.pdbx_strand_id
1 'polypeptide(L)'
;MRVRGLCTLLSIVMLTAGATQAAAEPRHARNDEAIDYHEWSSGSFFAGRLDGLGFGYGGLRITHPAGSVAHTEPGLGTTRTYDYGTWTSPKYRQGFDATQLIASWNARTPAKTWLEVQARGRTSAGAETTWYTMGRWASGDADIHRTSVDGQSDANASVDVDTLATKAGVTLRSYQLRVTLYREQGSPTTPTLSSLGAMTSNVPDRFDVQTTKPGRARGIELKVPPFAQNIHKGQFPQYGGGGEAWCSPTSTEMVAEYWGRKPSAQQMDWIPADYQDRSIVYAARNTFDYAYDGTGNWPFNTAYAASLGLRGHITRLHDLNELEGYIARGIPVITSQSFLSSELDGAGYGTAGHLMVVVGFTQAGDVIANDPASSSDGRVRTVYKRDQFEKIWQRTKRHTESGAVAGGPGGVVYLITP
;
A
#
# COMPACT_ATOMS: atom_id res chain seq x y z
N MET A 1 88.00 5.07 -0.95
CA MET A 1 87.20 6.31 -0.69
C MET A 1 85.72 5.85 -0.44
N ARG A 2 85.30 5.97 0.74
CA ARG A 2 83.95 5.53 1.19
C ARG A 2 82.92 6.65 0.98
N VAL A 3 81.80 6.36 0.30
CA VAL A 3 80.67 7.25 0.28
C VAL A 3 79.51 6.51 0.90
N ARG A 4 78.95 7.07 2.00
CA ARG A 4 77.84 6.57 2.80
C ARG A 4 76.54 7.02 2.08
N GLY A 5 75.64 6.08 1.78
CA GLY A 5 74.30 6.35 1.38
C GLY A 5 73.37 6.53 2.60
N LEU A 6 72.60 7.58 2.55
CA LEU A 6 71.60 7.96 3.55
C LEU A 6 70.25 7.34 3.18
N CYS A 7 69.72 6.40 3.97
CA CYS A 7 68.36 5.88 3.83
C CYS A 7 67.39 6.80 4.53
N THR A 8 66.52 7.44 3.76
CA THR A 8 65.39 8.22 4.26
C THR A 8 64.18 7.28 4.47
N LEU A 9 63.79 7.05 5.71
CA LEU A 9 62.57 6.36 6.06
C LEU A 9 61.37 7.28 5.82
N LEU A 10 60.48 6.88 4.91
CA LEU A 10 59.21 7.54 4.69
C LEU A 10 58.17 6.87 5.61
N SER A 11 57.76 7.55 6.69
CA SER A 11 56.68 7.12 7.57
C SER A 11 55.33 7.38 6.93
N ILE A 12 54.66 6.34 6.47
CA ILE A 12 53.26 6.40 6.04
C ILE A 12 52.36 6.43 7.28
N VAL A 13 51.75 7.57 7.55
CA VAL A 13 50.67 7.70 8.53
C VAL A 13 49.38 7.20 7.87
N MET A 14 48.91 5.99 8.24
CA MET A 14 47.57 5.55 7.90
C MET A 14 46.59 6.28 8.79
N LEU A 15 45.83 7.22 8.21
CA LEU A 15 44.59 7.71 8.83
C LEU A 15 43.54 6.61 8.70
N THR A 16 43.27 5.90 9.77
CA THR A 16 42.07 5.07 9.91
C THR A 16 40.87 6.02 10.11
N ALA A 17 40.09 6.24 9.05
CA ALA A 17 38.78 6.84 9.18
C ALA A 17 37.88 5.87 9.94
N GLY A 18 37.71 6.09 11.23
CA GLY A 18 36.74 5.41 12.05
C GLY A 18 35.33 5.80 11.57
N ALA A 19 34.68 4.92 10.80
CA ALA A 19 33.25 5.01 10.58
C ALA A 19 32.58 4.77 11.94
N THR A 20 32.12 5.83 12.60
CA THR A 20 31.19 5.74 13.71
C THR A 20 29.88 5.20 13.13
N GLN A 21 29.66 3.89 13.26
CA GLN A 21 28.33 3.32 13.17
C GLN A 21 27.49 4.04 14.21
N ALA A 22 26.54 4.87 13.73
CA ALA A 22 25.49 5.37 14.60
C ALA A 22 24.79 4.15 15.19
N ALA A 23 24.92 3.97 16.50
CA ALA A 23 24.20 2.95 17.24
C ALA A 23 22.71 3.19 16.95
N ALA A 24 22.04 2.19 16.39
CA ALA A 24 20.60 2.18 16.29
C ALA A 24 20.06 2.31 17.72
N GLU A 25 19.30 3.37 17.99
CA GLU A 25 18.61 3.49 19.28
C GLU A 25 17.78 2.23 19.50
N PRO A 26 17.69 1.74 20.76
CA PRO A 26 16.91 0.55 21.04
C PRO A 26 15.47 0.81 20.62
N ARG A 27 14.98 0.06 19.63
CA ARG A 27 13.58 0.01 19.29
C ARG A 27 12.85 -0.41 20.56
N HIS A 28 12.01 0.45 21.11
CA HIS A 28 10.99 0.02 22.06
C HIS A 28 9.99 -0.83 21.28
N ALA A 29 10.38 -2.05 20.98
CA ALA A 29 9.46 -3.06 20.47
C ALA A 29 8.39 -3.25 21.56
N ARG A 30 7.13 -3.03 21.20
CA ARG A 30 6.04 -3.71 21.90
C ARG A 30 6.33 -5.20 21.66
N ASN A 31 6.76 -5.92 22.69
CA ASN A 31 7.35 -7.27 22.59
C ASN A 31 6.43 -8.35 21.98
N ASP A 32 5.21 -8.01 21.59
CA ASP A 32 4.14 -8.88 21.13
C ASP A 32 3.62 -8.56 19.72
N GLU A 33 4.14 -7.51 19.05
CA GLU A 33 3.73 -7.08 17.72
C GLU A 33 4.82 -7.32 16.69
N ALA A 34 4.54 -8.16 15.69
CA ALA A 34 5.48 -8.50 14.63
C ALA A 34 4.94 -8.05 13.27
N ILE A 35 5.74 -7.28 12.54
CA ILE A 35 5.44 -6.73 11.22
C ILE A 35 6.68 -6.89 10.35
N ASP A 36 6.49 -7.38 9.12
CA ASP A 36 7.54 -7.46 8.11
C ASP A 36 6.97 -7.09 6.74
N TYR A 37 7.72 -6.32 5.97
CA TYR A 37 7.44 -6.06 4.57
C TYR A 37 8.63 -6.53 3.74
N HIS A 38 8.36 -7.39 2.78
CA HIS A 38 9.36 -7.87 1.83
C HIS A 38 8.91 -7.65 0.39
N GLU A 39 9.83 -7.19 -0.46
CA GLU A 39 9.58 -6.88 -1.86
C GLU A 39 10.62 -7.53 -2.77
N TRP A 40 10.17 -8.08 -3.88
CA TRP A 40 10.99 -8.44 -5.03
C TRP A 40 10.86 -7.36 -6.10
N SER A 41 11.99 -6.86 -6.56
CA SER A 41 12.08 -5.85 -7.61
C SER A 41 13.41 -5.98 -8.36
N SER A 42 13.52 -5.42 -9.58
CA SER A 42 14.77 -5.41 -10.34
C SER A 42 15.50 -6.77 -10.34
N GLY A 43 16.75 -6.82 -9.89
CA GLY A 43 17.57 -8.03 -9.86
C GLY A 43 17.05 -9.12 -8.91
N SER A 44 16.26 -8.79 -7.89
CA SER A 44 15.74 -9.81 -6.95
C SER A 44 14.70 -10.74 -7.59
N PHE A 45 14.10 -10.36 -8.71
CA PHE A 45 13.22 -11.26 -9.48
C PHE A 45 13.94 -12.49 -10.03
N PHE A 46 15.26 -12.46 -10.22
CA PHE A 46 16.05 -13.63 -10.66
C PHE A 46 16.00 -14.80 -9.65
N ALA A 47 15.69 -14.52 -8.38
CA ALA A 47 15.56 -15.56 -7.38
C ALA A 47 14.28 -16.41 -7.54
N GLY A 48 13.29 -15.92 -8.28
CA GLY A 48 12.04 -16.61 -8.54
C GLY A 48 12.04 -17.43 -9.82
N ARG A 49 10.95 -18.18 -10.04
CA ARG A 49 10.74 -18.96 -11.26
C ARG A 49 9.98 -18.12 -12.29
N LEU A 50 10.58 -17.97 -13.46
CA LEU A 50 9.98 -17.33 -14.63
C LEU A 50 9.38 -18.40 -15.55
N ASP A 51 8.22 -18.12 -16.10
CA ASP A 51 7.57 -18.91 -17.16
C ASP A 51 6.91 -17.93 -18.13
N GLY A 52 7.44 -17.83 -19.34
CA GLY A 52 6.98 -16.88 -20.36
C GLY A 52 7.37 -15.41 -20.15
N LEU A 53 7.96 -15.08 -19.01
CA LEU A 53 8.43 -13.74 -18.69
C LEU A 53 9.93 -13.59 -18.88
N GLY A 54 10.33 -12.35 -19.13
CA GLY A 54 11.72 -11.93 -19.16
C GLY A 54 11.89 -10.50 -18.64
N PHE A 55 13.13 -10.07 -18.57
CA PHE A 55 13.46 -8.73 -18.11
C PHE A 55 13.41 -7.74 -19.28
N GLY A 56 12.88 -6.55 -19.01
CA GLY A 56 12.85 -5.43 -19.93
C GLY A 56 13.00 -4.11 -19.19
N TYR A 57 12.94 -3.01 -19.93
CA TYR A 57 12.95 -1.70 -19.31
C TYR A 57 11.78 -1.58 -18.31
N GLY A 58 12.12 -1.32 -17.04
CA GLY A 58 11.16 -1.10 -15.96
C GLY A 58 10.70 -2.36 -15.21
N GLY A 59 11.14 -3.58 -15.58
CA GLY A 59 10.79 -4.78 -14.80
C GLY A 59 10.51 -6.04 -15.63
N LEU A 60 9.72 -6.96 -15.07
CA LEU A 60 9.27 -8.17 -15.73
C LEU A 60 8.19 -7.87 -16.78
N ARG A 61 8.28 -8.55 -17.93
CA ARG A 61 7.33 -8.44 -19.05
C ARG A 61 7.19 -9.78 -19.77
N ILE A 62 6.11 -9.95 -20.54
CA ILE A 62 5.94 -11.12 -21.39
C ILE A 62 6.93 -11.02 -22.56
N THR A 63 7.83 -12.01 -22.68
CA THR A 63 8.79 -12.11 -23.78
C THR A 63 8.46 -13.25 -24.73
N HIS A 64 8.18 -14.44 -24.19
CA HIS A 64 7.76 -15.65 -24.91
C HIS A 64 6.61 -16.24 -24.11
N PRO A 65 5.34 -15.97 -24.48
CA PRO A 65 4.20 -16.41 -23.68
C PRO A 65 4.29 -17.89 -23.29
N ALA A 66 3.96 -18.21 -22.03
CA ALA A 66 3.88 -19.57 -21.54
C ALA A 66 2.66 -20.32 -22.12
N GLY A 67 1.65 -19.56 -22.56
CA GLY A 67 0.43 -20.06 -23.16
C GLY A 67 -0.54 -18.94 -23.42
N SER A 68 -1.76 -19.32 -23.80
CA SER A 68 -2.90 -18.40 -23.99
C SER A 68 -4.12 -18.94 -23.27
N VAL A 69 -4.98 -18.04 -22.79
CA VAL A 69 -6.22 -18.36 -22.09
C VAL A 69 -7.35 -17.45 -22.53
N ALA A 70 -8.55 -18.00 -22.71
CA ALA A 70 -9.75 -17.20 -22.88
C ALA A 70 -10.20 -16.67 -21.51
N HIS A 71 -10.47 -15.38 -21.43
CA HIS A 71 -11.02 -14.71 -20.26
C HIS A 71 -12.30 -13.99 -20.64
N THR A 72 -13.38 -14.27 -19.93
CA THR A 72 -14.63 -13.52 -20.02
C THR A 72 -14.65 -12.51 -18.89
N GLU A 73 -14.71 -11.22 -19.27
CA GLU A 73 -14.87 -10.13 -18.31
C GLU A 73 -16.36 -10.01 -17.93
N PRO A 74 -16.75 -10.33 -16.68
CA PRO A 74 -18.15 -10.41 -16.32
C PRO A 74 -18.91 -9.08 -16.46
N GLY A 75 -18.27 -7.97 -16.06
CA GLY A 75 -18.89 -6.66 -16.07
C GLY A 75 -19.06 -6.07 -17.48
N LEU A 76 -18.20 -6.46 -18.44
CA LEU A 76 -18.26 -6.01 -19.83
C LEU A 76 -18.96 -7.03 -20.73
N GLY A 77 -19.18 -8.25 -20.30
CA GLY A 77 -19.74 -9.35 -21.09
C GLY A 77 -18.89 -9.74 -22.31
N THR A 78 -17.60 -9.38 -22.32
CA THR A 78 -16.69 -9.64 -23.44
C THR A 78 -15.76 -10.80 -23.14
N THR A 79 -15.56 -11.70 -24.12
CA THR A 79 -14.56 -12.77 -24.05
C THR A 79 -13.41 -12.44 -24.97
N ARG A 80 -12.19 -12.47 -24.44
CA ARG A 80 -10.95 -12.26 -25.22
C ARG A 80 -9.94 -13.32 -24.87
N THR A 81 -9.05 -13.63 -25.79
CA THR A 81 -7.91 -14.50 -25.57
C THR A 81 -6.69 -13.68 -25.18
N TYR A 82 -6.01 -14.08 -24.10
CA TYR A 82 -4.82 -13.43 -23.60
C TYR A 82 -3.64 -14.39 -23.61
N ASP A 83 -2.51 -13.93 -24.15
CA ASP A 83 -1.21 -14.53 -23.92
C ASP A 83 -0.79 -14.21 -22.48
N TYR A 84 -0.16 -15.18 -21.80
CA TYR A 84 0.27 -14.96 -20.43
C TYR A 84 1.71 -15.45 -20.17
N GLY A 85 2.27 -14.91 -19.09
CA GLY A 85 3.51 -15.38 -18.47
C GLY A 85 3.43 -15.19 -16.97
N THR A 86 4.14 -16.03 -16.23
CA THR A 86 4.04 -16.11 -14.76
C THR A 86 5.40 -15.99 -14.11
N TRP A 87 5.45 -15.30 -12.98
CA TRP A 87 6.57 -15.34 -12.05
C TRP A 87 6.10 -15.84 -10.68
N THR A 88 6.87 -16.75 -10.08
CA THR A 88 6.61 -17.26 -8.73
C THR A 88 7.82 -17.01 -7.86
N SER A 89 7.62 -16.38 -6.71
CA SER A 89 8.69 -16.07 -5.76
C SER A 89 9.29 -17.35 -5.14
N PRO A 90 10.54 -17.28 -4.65
CA PRO A 90 10.99 -18.24 -3.66
C PRO A 90 10.08 -18.18 -2.42
N LYS A 91 10.13 -19.23 -1.58
CA LYS A 91 9.48 -19.17 -0.25
C LYS A 91 10.21 -18.13 0.60
N TYR A 92 9.47 -17.15 1.07
CA TYR A 92 9.98 -16.13 2.00
C TYR A 92 9.55 -16.46 3.42
N ARG A 93 10.50 -16.33 4.37
CA ARG A 93 10.25 -16.50 5.81
C ARG A 93 10.39 -15.16 6.50
N GLN A 94 9.30 -14.67 7.04
CA GLN A 94 9.23 -13.37 7.72
C GLN A 94 9.82 -13.34 9.12
N GLY A 95 10.32 -14.48 9.64
CA GLY A 95 11.00 -14.54 10.94
C GLY A 95 10.08 -14.72 12.15
N PHE A 96 8.78 -14.67 11.97
CA PHE A 96 7.75 -14.88 13.00
C PHE A 96 6.54 -15.63 12.43
N ASP A 97 5.64 -16.05 13.28
CA ASP A 97 4.39 -16.69 12.93
C ASP A 97 3.31 -15.64 12.64
N ALA A 98 3.03 -15.40 11.36
CA ALA A 98 2.10 -14.36 10.91
C ALA A 98 0.63 -14.83 10.93
N THR A 99 -0.28 -13.89 11.17
CA THR A 99 -1.74 -14.09 11.10
C THR A 99 -2.38 -13.40 9.90
N GLN A 100 -1.69 -12.41 9.29
CA GLN A 100 -2.20 -11.68 8.13
C GLN A 100 -1.11 -11.46 7.08
N LEU A 101 -1.55 -11.35 5.81
CA LEU A 101 -0.73 -10.96 4.67
C LEU A 101 -1.53 -10.02 3.75
N ILE A 102 -0.90 -8.91 3.33
CA ILE A 102 -1.43 -7.98 2.32
C ILE A 102 -0.39 -7.83 1.24
N ALA A 103 -0.75 -8.15 -0.01
CA ALA A 103 0.15 -8.00 -1.15
C ALA A 103 0.14 -6.57 -1.69
N SER A 104 1.24 -6.15 -2.31
CA SER A 104 1.36 -4.86 -3.03
C SER A 104 2.17 -5.05 -4.29
N TRP A 105 1.84 -4.32 -5.34
CA TRP A 105 2.55 -4.37 -6.61
C TRP A 105 2.66 -3.01 -7.27
N ASN A 106 3.74 -2.81 -7.99
CA ASN A 106 3.95 -1.64 -8.82
C ASN A 106 4.08 -2.12 -10.27
N ALA A 107 3.15 -1.70 -11.11
CA ALA A 107 3.06 -2.19 -12.49
C ALA A 107 2.51 -1.13 -13.44
N ARG A 108 2.89 -1.25 -14.71
CA ARG A 108 2.25 -0.55 -15.82
C ARG A 108 1.41 -1.57 -16.61
N THR A 109 0.14 -1.29 -16.75
CA THR A 109 -0.82 -2.11 -17.50
C THR A 109 -1.45 -1.26 -18.60
N PRO A 110 -0.79 -1.08 -19.76
CA PRO A 110 -1.38 -0.39 -20.90
C PRO A 110 -2.68 -1.06 -21.36
N ALA A 111 -3.47 -0.39 -22.20
CA ALA A 111 -4.72 -0.94 -22.75
C ALA A 111 -4.53 -2.39 -23.23
N LYS A 112 -5.52 -3.24 -23.00
CA LYS A 112 -5.56 -4.66 -23.34
C LYS A 112 -4.56 -5.52 -22.58
N THR A 113 -4.07 -5.03 -21.43
CA THR A 113 -3.16 -5.77 -20.55
C THR A 113 -3.63 -5.68 -19.10
N TRP A 114 -3.36 -6.72 -18.34
CA TRP A 114 -3.69 -6.80 -16.93
C TRP A 114 -2.77 -7.80 -16.22
N LEU A 115 -2.91 -7.91 -14.91
CA LEU A 115 -2.20 -8.90 -14.11
C LEU A 115 -3.08 -9.46 -13.00
N GLU A 116 -2.73 -10.67 -12.54
CA GLU A 116 -3.31 -11.30 -11.36
C GLU A 116 -2.19 -11.56 -10.36
N VAL A 117 -2.38 -11.12 -9.12
CA VAL A 117 -1.48 -11.38 -8.00
C VAL A 117 -2.10 -12.42 -7.09
N GLN A 118 -1.31 -13.45 -6.74
CA GLN A 118 -1.73 -14.53 -5.85
C GLN A 118 -0.73 -14.71 -4.71
N ALA A 119 -1.24 -15.13 -3.56
CA ALA A 119 -0.44 -15.49 -2.39
C ALA A 119 -0.76 -16.92 -1.93
N ARG A 120 0.25 -17.62 -1.40
CA ARG A 120 0.11 -18.90 -0.75
C ARG A 120 0.96 -18.93 0.51
N GLY A 121 0.39 -19.36 1.62
CA GLY A 121 1.08 -19.49 2.90
C GLY A 121 1.47 -20.93 3.21
N ARG A 122 2.54 -21.10 4.00
CA ARG A 122 2.82 -22.38 4.69
C ARG A 122 2.60 -22.16 6.17
N THR A 123 1.72 -22.95 6.76
CA THR A 123 1.38 -22.85 8.18
C THR A 123 2.55 -23.29 9.06
N SER A 124 2.54 -22.90 10.34
CA SER A 124 3.51 -23.36 11.32
C SER A 124 3.42 -24.86 11.58
N ALA A 125 2.25 -25.48 11.35
CA ALA A 125 2.05 -26.92 11.37
C ALA A 125 2.54 -27.65 10.08
N GLY A 126 2.99 -26.89 9.06
CA GLY A 126 3.60 -27.45 7.85
C GLY A 126 2.63 -27.64 6.67
N ALA A 127 1.33 -27.37 6.81
CA ALA A 127 0.38 -27.40 5.71
C ALA A 127 0.60 -26.20 4.76
N GLU A 128 0.30 -26.37 3.48
CA GLU A 128 0.23 -25.25 2.53
C GLU A 128 -1.23 -24.86 2.31
N THR A 129 -1.52 -23.55 2.25
CA THR A 129 -2.83 -23.06 1.83
C THR A 129 -3.00 -23.27 0.33
N THR A 130 -4.22 -23.11 -0.16
CA THR A 130 -4.44 -22.88 -1.59
C THR A 130 -3.73 -21.58 -2.05
N TRP A 131 -3.67 -21.36 -3.37
CA TRP A 131 -3.33 -20.06 -3.92
C TRP A 131 -4.55 -19.15 -3.85
N TYR A 132 -4.46 -18.05 -3.13
CA TYR A 132 -5.49 -17.01 -3.04
C TYR A 132 -5.17 -15.89 -4.01
N THR A 133 -6.16 -15.42 -4.76
CA THR A 133 -6.04 -14.22 -5.59
C THR A 133 -6.14 -12.99 -4.70
N MET A 134 -5.08 -12.20 -4.65
CA MET A 134 -4.99 -10.96 -3.88
C MET A 134 -5.48 -9.74 -4.68
N GLY A 135 -5.66 -9.89 -5.97
CA GLY A 135 -6.24 -8.89 -6.86
C GLY A 135 -5.98 -9.20 -8.33
N ARG A 136 -6.93 -8.79 -9.16
CA ARG A 136 -6.80 -8.65 -10.60
C ARG A 136 -6.71 -7.17 -10.92
N TRP A 137 -5.65 -6.75 -11.57
CA TRP A 137 -5.34 -5.34 -11.74
C TRP A 137 -5.16 -4.94 -13.20
N ALA A 138 -5.85 -3.87 -13.57
CA ALA A 138 -5.57 -3.05 -14.74
C ALA A 138 -5.68 -1.57 -14.33
N SER A 139 -4.78 -0.70 -14.81
CA SER A 139 -4.82 0.73 -14.49
C SER A 139 -6.02 1.45 -15.13
N GLY A 140 -6.54 0.94 -16.28
CA GLY A 140 -7.82 1.35 -16.85
C GLY A 140 -8.94 0.35 -16.55
N ASP A 141 -10.13 0.58 -17.10
CA ASP A 141 -11.32 -0.25 -16.90
C ASP A 141 -12.09 -0.56 -18.22
N ALA A 142 -11.53 -0.15 -19.36
CA ALA A 142 -12.18 -0.31 -20.67
C ALA A 142 -12.10 -1.77 -21.20
N ASP A 143 -11.09 -2.51 -20.82
CA ASP A 143 -10.83 -3.86 -21.33
C ASP A 143 -11.02 -4.93 -20.25
N ILE A 144 -10.65 -4.61 -19.02
CA ILE A 144 -10.70 -5.46 -17.84
C ILE A 144 -11.11 -4.59 -16.65
N HIS A 145 -12.10 -5.02 -15.90
CA HIS A 145 -12.41 -4.47 -14.60
C HIS A 145 -11.43 -5.02 -13.54
N ARG A 146 -10.82 -4.14 -12.77
CA ARG A 146 -10.01 -4.57 -11.63
C ARG A 146 -10.92 -5.10 -10.53
N THR A 147 -10.56 -6.25 -9.97
CA THR A 147 -11.41 -6.91 -8.98
C THR A 147 -10.61 -7.60 -7.89
N SER A 148 -11.07 -7.53 -6.65
CA SER A 148 -10.86 -8.58 -5.65
C SER A 148 -11.58 -9.86 -6.08
N VAL A 149 -11.44 -10.93 -5.32
CA VAL A 149 -12.13 -12.20 -5.56
C VAL A 149 -12.79 -12.65 -4.26
N ASP A 150 -14.10 -12.74 -4.28
CA ASP A 150 -14.89 -13.10 -3.10
C ASP A 150 -14.85 -14.59 -2.79
N GLY A 151 -15.21 -14.95 -1.55
CA GLY A 151 -15.48 -16.32 -1.13
C GLY A 151 -14.25 -17.23 -1.06
N GLN A 152 -13.04 -16.69 -1.10
CA GLN A 152 -11.82 -17.46 -1.03
C GLN A 152 -11.54 -17.91 0.41
N SER A 153 -11.58 -19.21 0.66
CA SER A 153 -11.29 -19.79 1.97
C SER A 153 -10.87 -21.26 1.85
N ASP A 154 -9.99 -21.70 2.74
CA ASP A 154 -9.70 -23.10 2.98
C ASP A 154 -9.68 -23.40 4.50
N ALA A 155 -9.17 -24.55 4.91
CA ALA A 155 -9.08 -24.93 6.32
C ALA A 155 -8.15 -24.02 7.14
N ASN A 156 -7.23 -23.29 6.50
CA ASN A 156 -6.15 -22.56 7.15
C ASN A 156 -6.35 -21.04 7.14
N ALA A 157 -6.93 -20.50 6.06
CA ALA A 157 -7.04 -19.04 5.87
C ALA A 157 -8.25 -18.68 4.99
N SER A 158 -8.52 -17.38 4.92
CA SER A 158 -9.47 -16.76 3.98
C SER A 158 -8.94 -15.41 3.53
N VAL A 159 -9.48 -14.91 2.42
CA VAL A 159 -9.23 -13.54 1.96
C VAL A 159 -10.51 -12.74 2.09
N ASP A 160 -10.39 -11.58 2.72
CA ASP A 160 -11.43 -10.55 2.76
C ASP A 160 -10.90 -9.34 1.97
N VAL A 161 -11.51 -9.08 0.83
CA VAL A 161 -11.12 -8.07 -0.16
C VAL A 161 -9.64 -8.18 -0.58
N ASP A 162 -8.73 -7.65 0.23
CA ASP A 162 -7.29 -7.50 -0.03
C ASP A 162 -6.39 -8.12 1.06
N THR A 163 -7.01 -8.64 2.11
CA THR A 163 -6.30 -9.16 3.28
C THR A 163 -6.48 -10.68 3.41
N LEU A 164 -5.39 -11.43 3.27
CA LEU A 164 -5.36 -12.81 3.69
C LEU A 164 -5.22 -12.87 5.20
N ALA A 165 -6.18 -13.53 5.87
CA ALA A 165 -6.20 -13.74 7.32
C ALA A 165 -6.27 -15.24 7.63
N THR A 166 -5.48 -15.70 8.60
CA THR A 166 -5.51 -17.10 9.04
C THR A 166 -6.75 -17.38 9.90
N LYS A 167 -7.20 -18.63 9.88
CA LYS A 167 -8.23 -19.11 10.82
C LYS A 167 -7.71 -19.11 12.25
N ALA A 168 -8.62 -19.10 13.21
CA ALA A 168 -8.27 -19.15 14.64
C ALA A 168 -7.33 -20.32 14.95
N GLY A 169 -6.23 -20.04 15.64
CA GLY A 169 -5.20 -21.03 16.00
C GLY A 169 -4.25 -21.42 14.86
N VAL A 170 -4.40 -20.85 13.69
CA VAL A 170 -3.50 -21.06 12.54
C VAL A 170 -2.57 -19.85 12.38
N THR A 171 -1.29 -20.11 12.09
CA THR A 171 -0.31 -19.08 11.75
C THR A 171 0.49 -19.48 10.50
N LEU A 172 1.05 -18.50 9.81
CA LEU A 172 1.90 -18.71 8.64
C LEU A 172 3.37 -18.48 9.01
N ARG A 173 4.22 -19.45 8.72
CA ARG A 173 5.69 -19.36 8.92
C ARG A 173 6.43 -18.83 7.70
N SER A 174 5.84 -18.97 6.53
CA SER A 174 6.39 -18.47 5.26
C SER A 174 5.29 -18.31 4.23
N TYR A 175 5.58 -17.56 3.17
CA TYR A 175 4.67 -17.41 2.05
C TYR A 175 5.42 -17.42 0.70
N GLN A 176 4.65 -17.51 -0.37
CA GLN A 176 5.08 -17.27 -1.75
C GLN A 176 4.07 -16.33 -2.40
N LEU A 177 4.56 -15.47 -3.28
CA LEU A 177 3.73 -14.70 -4.21
C LEU A 177 3.87 -15.27 -5.62
N ARG A 178 2.80 -15.14 -6.39
CA ARG A 178 2.77 -15.43 -7.82
C ARG A 178 2.09 -14.27 -8.52
N VAL A 179 2.64 -13.84 -9.64
CA VAL A 179 2.01 -12.88 -10.54
C VAL A 179 1.92 -13.48 -11.92
N THR A 180 0.76 -13.36 -12.54
CA THR A 180 0.55 -13.67 -13.95
C THR A 180 0.27 -12.39 -14.70
N LEU A 181 1.07 -12.10 -15.70
CA LEU A 181 0.90 -10.98 -16.62
C LEU A 181 0.13 -11.45 -17.85
N TYR A 182 -0.83 -10.64 -18.28
CA TYR A 182 -1.70 -10.93 -19.43
C TYR A 182 -1.64 -9.81 -20.45
N ARG A 183 -1.60 -10.17 -21.74
CA ARG A 183 -1.83 -9.25 -22.86
C ARG A 183 -2.79 -9.86 -23.88
N GLU A 184 -3.62 -9.08 -24.51
CA GLU A 184 -4.50 -9.58 -25.58
C GLU A 184 -3.66 -10.29 -26.65
N GLN A 185 -4.07 -11.46 -27.09
CA GLN A 185 -3.34 -12.30 -28.03
C GLN A 185 -3.08 -11.55 -29.34
N GLY A 186 -1.85 -11.63 -29.82
CA GLY A 186 -1.41 -10.91 -31.03
C GLY A 186 -1.04 -9.45 -30.80
N SER A 187 -1.26 -8.88 -29.58
CA SER A 187 -0.84 -7.52 -29.26
C SER A 187 0.69 -7.45 -29.02
N PRO A 188 1.40 -6.44 -29.56
CA PRO A 188 2.78 -6.20 -29.20
C PRO A 188 2.92 -5.55 -27.81
N THR A 189 1.85 -5.00 -27.27
CA THR A 189 1.82 -4.32 -25.99
C THR A 189 1.86 -5.34 -24.85
N THR A 190 2.69 -5.12 -23.85
CA THR A 190 2.83 -6.02 -22.71
C THR A 190 2.81 -5.22 -21.41
N PRO A 191 2.20 -5.75 -20.32
CA PRO A 191 2.32 -5.14 -19.01
C PRO A 191 3.76 -5.26 -18.51
N THR A 192 4.13 -4.38 -17.58
CA THR A 192 5.46 -4.39 -16.96
C THR A 192 5.28 -4.34 -15.45
N LEU A 193 5.85 -5.32 -14.74
CA LEU A 193 5.88 -5.37 -13.28
C LEU A 193 7.24 -4.90 -12.78
N SER A 194 7.27 -3.78 -12.05
CA SER A 194 8.51 -3.22 -11.48
C SER A 194 8.80 -3.76 -10.08
N SER A 195 7.78 -4.07 -9.29
CA SER A 195 7.92 -4.74 -8.01
C SER A 195 6.67 -5.50 -7.58
N LEU A 196 6.88 -6.52 -6.73
CA LEU A 196 5.85 -7.31 -6.07
C LEU A 196 6.32 -7.62 -4.64
N GLY A 197 5.52 -7.28 -3.66
CA GLY A 197 5.83 -7.51 -2.25
C GLY A 197 4.61 -7.89 -1.43
N ALA A 198 4.85 -8.19 -0.17
CA ALA A 198 3.78 -8.36 0.80
C ALA A 198 4.22 -7.91 2.20
N MET A 199 3.29 -7.29 2.90
CA MET A 199 3.34 -7.13 4.33
C MET A 199 2.76 -8.38 4.98
N THR A 200 3.47 -8.91 5.98
CA THR A 200 2.97 -9.91 6.92
C THR A 200 2.97 -9.35 8.32
N SER A 201 1.99 -9.73 9.12
CA SER A 201 1.89 -9.24 10.49
C SER A 201 1.29 -10.28 11.43
N ASN A 202 1.66 -10.14 12.71
CA ASN A 202 0.97 -10.73 13.84
C ASN A 202 0.80 -9.62 14.87
N VAL A 203 -0.37 -9.00 14.89
CA VAL A 203 -0.70 -7.91 15.80
C VAL A 203 -1.77 -8.44 16.76
N PRO A 204 -1.53 -8.41 18.09
CA PRO A 204 -2.48 -8.95 19.05
C PRO A 204 -3.79 -8.17 19.07
N ASP A 205 -4.86 -8.85 19.48
CA ASP A 205 -6.16 -8.23 19.70
C ASP A 205 -6.08 -7.21 20.84
N ARG A 206 -6.40 -5.94 20.54
CA ARG A 206 -6.37 -4.86 21.54
C ARG A 206 -7.43 -3.78 21.25
N PHE A 207 -8.11 -3.33 22.29
CA PHE A 207 -9.01 -2.17 22.27
C PHE A 207 -8.27 -0.88 22.60
N ASP A 208 -7.31 -0.97 23.52
CA ASP A 208 -6.54 0.16 24.02
C ASP A 208 -5.10 0.11 23.51
N VAL A 209 -4.57 1.30 23.31
CA VAL A 209 -3.22 1.54 22.79
C VAL A 209 -2.52 2.51 23.71
N GLN A 210 -1.28 2.20 24.06
CA GLN A 210 -0.45 3.12 24.82
C GLN A 210 -0.01 4.28 23.92
N THR A 211 -0.30 5.51 24.35
CA THR A 211 0.11 6.71 23.62
C THR A 211 1.63 6.90 23.69
N THR A 212 2.23 7.13 22.53
CA THR A 212 3.66 7.48 22.45
C THR A 212 3.90 8.93 22.80
N LYS A 213 5.09 9.23 23.34
CA LYS A 213 5.52 10.61 23.54
C LYS A 213 5.92 11.24 22.21
N PRO A 214 5.68 12.57 22.01
CA PRO A 214 6.11 13.28 20.82
C PRO A 214 7.60 13.10 20.52
N GLY A 215 7.91 12.73 19.28
CA GLY A 215 9.25 12.40 18.83
C GLY A 215 9.88 13.46 17.93
N ARG A 216 10.50 13.00 16.83
CA ARG A 216 11.40 13.79 15.97
C ARG A 216 10.72 14.73 14.96
N ALA A 217 9.43 14.55 14.69
CA ALA A 217 8.71 15.35 13.70
C ALA A 217 7.95 16.56 14.29
N ARG A 218 8.18 16.90 15.55
CA ARG A 218 7.55 18.06 16.20
C ARG A 218 7.81 19.33 15.42
N GLY A 219 6.74 20.07 15.08
CA GLY A 219 6.81 21.31 14.32
C GLY A 219 7.09 21.14 12.83
N ILE A 220 7.11 19.90 12.32
CA ILE A 220 7.23 19.62 10.89
C ILE A 220 5.83 19.48 10.30
N GLU A 221 5.59 20.18 9.20
CA GLU A 221 4.37 20.06 8.39
C GLU A 221 4.73 20.07 6.90
N LEU A 222 4.36 19.01 6.19
CA LEU A 222 4.57 18.86 4.77
C LEU A 222 3.45 19.57 3.99
N LYS A 223 3.79 20.21 2.89
CA LYS A 223 2.84 20.97 2.06
C LYS A 223 2.10 20.03 1.09
N VAL A 224 1.35 19.10 1.62
CA VAL A 224 0.50 18.19 0.84
C VAL A 224 -0.76 18.94 0.42
N PRO A 225 -1.15 18.94 -0.89
CA PRO A 225 -2.36 19.63 -1.32
C PRO A 225 -3.59 19.07 -0.59
N PRO A 226 -4.48 19.92 -0.09
CA PRO A 226 -5.68 19.51 0.62
C PRO A 226 -6.84 19.30 -0.35
N PHE A 227 -7.37 18.10 -0.47
CA PHE A 227 -8.54 17.79 -1.29
C PHE A 227 -9.69 17.23 -0.44
N ALA A 228 -10.89 17.80 -0.62
CA ALA A 228 -12.09 17.36 0.08
C ALA A 228 -12.92 16.40 -0.79
N GLN A 229 -13.08 15.15 -0.37
CA GLN A 229 -13.93 14.19 -1.08
C GLN A 229 -15.39 14.60 -1.15
N ASN A 230 -15.91 15.27 -0.11
CA ASN A 230 -17.33 15.60 0.01
C ASN A 230 -17.82 16.70 -0.95
N ILE A 231 -16.93 17.43 -1.64
CA ILE A 231 -17.34 18.31 -2.73
C ILE A 231 -17.92 17.51 -3.92
N HIS A 232 -17.59 16.23 -4.00
CA HIS A 232 -18.07 15.28 -5.01
C HIS A 232 -19.22 14.40 -4.50
N LYS A 233 -19.89 14.79 -3.42
CA LYS A 233 -21.00 14.01 -2.85
C LYS A 233 -22.08 13.74 -3.89
N GLY A 234 -22.44 12.45 -4.05
CA GLY A 234 -23.42 11.97 -5.02
C GLY A 234 -23.01 12.10 -6.49
N GLN A 235 -21.77 12.55 -6.78
CA GLN A 235 -21.23 12.60 -8.14
C GLN A 235 -20.62 11.27 -8.52
N PHE A 236 -20.81 10.84 -9.77
CA PHE A 236 -20.31 9.55 -10.28
C PHE A 236 -20.63 8.38 -9.33
N PRO A 237 -21.92 8.16 -9.01
CA PRO A 237 -22.34 7.16 -7.99
C PRO A 237 -21.94 5.71 -8.36
N GLN A 238 -21.64 5.44 -9.63
CA GLN A 238 -21.14 4.15 -10.10
C GLN A 238 -19.75 3.78 -9.51
N TYR A 239 -19.07 4.71 -8.85
CA TYR A 239 -17.80 4.47 -8.18
C TYR A 239 -18.00 4.53 -6.65
N GLY A 240 -18.70 3.50 -6.09
CA GLY A 240 -18.90 3.33 -4.65
C GLY A 240 -19.89 4.32 -4.03
N GLY A 241 -20.84 4.87 -4.80
CA GLY A 241 -21.90 5.77 -4.32
C GLY A 241 -21.59 7.26 -4.48
N GLY A 242 -20.36 7.67 -4.73
CA GLY A 242 -19.96 9.07 -4.90
C GLY A 242 -18.86 9.52 -3.94
N GLY A 243 -18.57 10.82 -3.95
CA GLY A 243 -17.45 11.42 -3.23
C GLY A 243 -17.39 11.10 -1.75
N GLU A 244 -18.53 10.92 -1.10
CA GLU A 244 -18.61 10.55 0.32
C GLU A 244 -17.94 9.20 0.67
N ALA A 245 -17.67 8.35 -0.33
CA ALA A 245 -16.99 7.07 -0.17
C ALA A 245 -15.53 7.07 -0.69
N TRP A 246 -14.98 8.22 -1.12
CA TRP A 246 -13.69 8.30 -1.82
C TRP A 246 -12.51 8.70 -0.94
N CYS A 247 -12.52 8.38 0.34
CA CYS A 247 -11.42 8.76 1.25
C CYS A 247 -10.07 8.19 0.80
N SER A 248 -10.03 6.96 0.33
CA SER A 248 -8.79 6.29 -0.10
C SER A 248 -8.21 6.90 -1.38
N PRO A 249 -8.93 7.01 -2.52
CA PRO A 249 -8.40 7.66 -3.71
C PRO A 249 -8.09 9.13 -3.50
N THR A 250 -8.87 9.87 -2.71
CA THR A 250 -8.59 11.29 -2.41
C THR A 250 -7.28 11.45 -1.63
N SER A 251 -7.07 10.62 -0.59
CA SER A 251 -5.81 10.61 0.16
C SER A 251 -4.62 10.21 -0.72
N THR A 252 -4.82 9.24 -1.61
CA THR A 252 -3.78 8.79 -2.56
C THR A 252 -3.43 9.89 -3.55
N GLU A 253 -4.42 10.61 -4.08
CA GLU A 253 -4.19 11.71 -5.02
C GLU A 253 -3.48 12.89 -4.34
N MET A 254 -3.84 13.25 -3.09
CA MET A 254 -3.10 14.24 -2.31
C MET A 254 -1.61 13.92 -2.25
N VAL A 255 -1.26 12.65 -1.98
CA VAL A 255 0.14 12.23 -1.91
C VAL A 255 0.78 12.16 -3.30
N ALA A 256 0.06 11.74 -4.32
CA ALA A 256 0.57 11.72 -5.69
C ALA A 256 0.90 13.13 -6.18
N GLU A 257 0.01 14.10 -5.97
CA GLU A 257 0.24 15.49 -6.36
C GLU A 257 1.32 16.17 -5.48
N TYR A 258 1.48 15.78 -4.21
CA TYR A 258 2.63 16.20 -3.41
C TYR A 258 3.96 15.83 -4.05
N TRP A 259 4.04 14.67 -4.68
CA TRP A 259 5.21 14.22 -5.43
C TRP A 259 5.25 14.74 -6.88
N GLY A 260 4.36 15.68 -7.25
CA GLY A 260 4.28 16.25 -8.59
C GLY A 260 3.77 15.27 -9.65
N ARG A 261 2.99 14.28 -9.25
CA ARG A 261 2.36 13.29 -10.15
C ARG A 261 0.85 13.45 -10.10
N LYS A 262 0.26 13.60 -11.27
CA LYS A 262 -1.20 13.67 -11.44
C LYS A 262 -1.62 13.16 -12.81
N PRO A 263 -2.89 12.81 -12.99
CA PRO A 263 -3.45 12.50 -14.29
C PRO A 263 -3.28 13.68 -15.26
N SER A 264 -3.01 13.38 -16.53
CA SER A 264 -2.96 14.40 -17.57
C SER A 264 -4.37 14.94 -17.88
N ALA A 265 -4.44 16.15 -18.43
CA ALA A 265 -5.71 16.73 -18.87
C ALA A 265 -6.47 15.76 -19.80
N GLN A 266 -5.78 15.14 -20.76
CA GLN A 266 -6.36 14.17 -21.70
C GLN A 266 -6.98 12.95 -20.99
N GLN A 267 -6.34 12.45 -19.94
CA GLN A 267 -6.87 11.33 -19.15
C GLN A 267 -8.17 11.71 -18.41
N MET A 268 -8.36 12.99 -18.12
CA MET A 268 -9.53 13.53 -17.41
C MET A 268 -10.59 14.14 -18.34
N ASP A 269 -10.46 14.08 -19.68
CA ASP A 269 -11.38 14.72 -20.64
C ASP A 269 -12.83 14.21 -20.54
N TRP A 270 -13.04 13.00 -20.01
CA TRP A 270 -14.37 12.43 -19.78
C TRP A 270 -15.09 13.03 -18.56
N ILE A 271 -14.38 13.78 -17.69
CA ILE A 271 -14.92 14.48 -16.51
C ILE A 271 -15.27 15.91 -16.96
N PRO A 272 -16.48 16.43 -16.65
CA PRO A 272 -16.85 17.80 -17.00
C PRO A 272 -15.79 18.82 -16.58
N ALA A 273 -15.51 19.79 -17.42
CA ALA A 273 -14.38 20.73 -17.22
C ALA A 273 -14.61 21.70 -16.05
N ASP A 274 -15.84 21.91 -15.65
CA ASP A 274 -16.27 22.73 -14.51
C ASP A 274 -16.23 22.01 -13.17
N TYR A 275 -15.92 20.69 -13.15
CA TYR A 275 -15.76 19.97 -11.90
C TYR A 275 -14.47 20.41 -11.21
N GLN A 276 -14.58 20.75 -9.93
CA GLN A 276 -13.43 20.99 -9.06
C GLN A 276 -12.66 19.68 -8.86
N ASP A 277 -11.34 19.73 -8.67
CA ASP A 277 -10.47 18.58 -8.33
C ASP A 277 -10.75 17.31 -9.14
N ARG A 278 -10.78 17.44 -10.46
CA ARG A 278 -11.07 16.35 -11.40
C ARG A 278 -10.15 15.14 -11.22
N SER A 279 -8.95 15.34 -10.68
CA SER A 279 -8.00 14.26 -10.38
C SER A 279 -8.55 13.29 -9.34
N ILE A 280 -9.37 13.75 -8.39
CA ILE A 280 -10.02 12.87 -7.39
C ILE A 280 -11.03 11.94 -8.08
N VAL A 281 -11.85 12.46 -8.99
CA VAL A 281 -12.81 11.66 -9.77
C VAL A 281 -12.08 10.62 -10.62
N TYR A 282 -10.96 11.03 -11.23
CA TYR A 282 -10.10 10.12 -11.97
C TYR A 282 -9.51 9.02 -11.07
N ALA A 283 -9.00 9.39 -9.90
CA ALA A 283 -8.47 8.44 -8.93
C ALA A 283 -9.55 7.47 -8.45
N ALA A 284 -10.77 7.95 -8.14
CA ALA A 284 -11.88 7.10 -7.72
C ALA A 284 -12.22 6.05 -8.78
N ARG A 285 -12.36 6.44 -10.07
CA ARG A 285 -12.55 5.49 -11.17
C ARG A 285 -11.42 4.47 -11.27
N ASN A 286 -10.16 4.91 -11.13
CA ASN A 286 -8.99 4.07 -11.39
C ASN A 286 -8.51 3.27 -10.16
N THR A 287 -9.22 3.38 -9.02
CA THR A 287 -9.03 2.54 -7.83
C THR A 287 -10.26 1.69 -7.51
N PHE A 288 -11.40 1.94 -8.19
CA PHE A 288 -12.65 1.24 -7.95
C PHE A 288 -12.50 -0.27 -8.16
N ASP A 289 -12.84 -1.04 -7.15
CA ASP A 289 -12.87 -2.51 -7.16
C ASP A 289 -14.29 -2.96 -7.51
N TYR A 290 -14.45 -3.56 -8.68
CA TYR A 290 -15.75 -3.91 -9.22
C TYR A 290 -16.42 -5.11 -8.52
N ALA A 291 -15.68 -5.93 -7.75
CA ALA A 291 -16.26 -7.00 -6.92
C ALA A 291 -16.65 -6.47 -5.54
N TYR A 292 -15.77 -5.69 -4.92
CA TYR A 292 -16.00 -5.06 -3.62
C TYR A 292 -17.02 -3.92 -3.67
N ASP A 293 -17.32 -3.38 -4.87
CA ASP A 293 -18.17 -2.22 -5.11
C ASP A 293 -17.73 -0.97 -4.33
N GLY A 294 -16.42 -0.70 -4.33
CA GLY A 294 -15.84 0.40 -3.57
C GLY A 294 -14.44 0.80 -3.98
N THR A 295 -14.00 1.97 -3.49
CA THR A 295 -12.68 2.54 -3.79
C THR A 295 -11.65 2.28 -2.68
N GLY A 296 -12.05 1.53 -1.64
CA GLY A 296 -11.26 1.31 -0.41
C GLY A 296 -10.29 0.14 -0.47
N ASN A 297 -10.16 -0.60 -1.57
CA ASN A 297 -9.16 -1.67 -1.72
C ASN A 297 -7.75 -1.05 -1.62
N TRP A 298 -7.02 -1.41 -0.57
CA TRP A 298 -5.74 -0.76 -0.22
C TRP A 298 -4.66 -0.97 -1.29
N PRO A 299 -4.36 -2.21 -1.74
CA PRO A 299 -3.41 -2.44 -2.83
C PRO A 299 -3.76 -1.72 -4.13
N PHE A 300 -5.03 -1.57 -4.47
CA PHE A 300 -5.43 -0.87 -5.70
C PHE A 300 -5.07 0.60 -5.65
N ASN A 301 -5.16 1.24 -4.49
CA ASN A 301 -4.75 2.62 -4.32
C ASN A 301 -3.23 2.80 -4.46
N THR A 302 -2.41 1.91 -3.89
CA THR A 302 -0.96 1.98 -4.08
C THR A 302 -0.53 1.62 -5.51
N ALA A 303 -1.24 0.68 -6.16
CA ALA A 303 -1.01 0.36 -7.57
C ALA A 303 -1.45 1.49 -8.52
N TYR A 304 -2.49 2.25 -8.15
CA TYR A 304 -2.86 3.48 -8.87
C TYR A 304 -1.73 4.53 -8.79
N ALA A 305 -1.18 4.80 -7.62
CA ALA A 305 -0.03 5.69 -7.48
C ALA A 305 1.16 5.23 -8.34
N ALA A 306 1.39 3.91 -8.43
CA ALA A 306 2.41 3.34 -9.30
C ALA A 306 2.13 3.57 -10.79
N SER A 307 0.86 3.58 -11.20
CA SER A 307 0.48 3.92 -12.59
C SER A 307 0.81 5.37 -12.97
N LEU A 308 0.90 6.25 -11.99
CA LEU A 308 1.37 7.64 -12.13
C LEU A 308 2.90 7.79 -12.08
N GLY A 309 3.64 6.67 -11.93
CA GLY A 309 5.10 6.66 -11.91
C GLY A 309 5.71 6.82 -10.53
N LEU A 310 4.96 6.57 -9.48
CA LEU A 310 5.42 6.47 -8.10
C LEU A 310 5.66 5.01 -7.70
N ARG A 311 6.11 4.79 -6.46
CA ARG A 311 6.19 3.49 -5.82
C ARG A 311 5.27 3.48 -4.61
N GLY A 312 4.44 2.47 -4.50
CA GLY A 312 3.51 2.36 -3.39
C GLY A 312 3.45 0.94 -2.82
N HIS A 313 3.26 0.84 -1.51
CA HIS A 313 2.97 -0.43 -0.86
C HIS A 313 2.17 -0.22 0.43
N ILE A 314 1.53 -1.30 0.87
CA ILE A 314 0.81 -1.37 2.15
C ILE A 314 1.73 -1.99 3.19
N THR A 315 1.76 -1.37 4.37
CA THR A 315 2.41 -1.96 5.54
C THR A 315 1.67 -1.56 6.83
N ARG A 316 2.19 -1.99 7.96
CA ARG A 316 1.80 -1.51 9.30
C ARG A 316 2.98 -0.80 9.92
N LEU A 317 2.72 0.19 10.75
CA LEU A 317 3.73 0.81 11.60
C LEU A 317 3.38 0.54 13.07
N HIS A 318 4.40 0.45 13.91
CA HIS A 318 4.22 0.08 15.32
C HIS A 318 3.59 1.21 16.15
N ASP A 319 3.88 2.47 15.82
CA ASP A 319 3.41 3.63 16.58
C ASP A 319 3.59 4.95 15.80
N LEU A 320 3.15 6.06 16.40
CA LEU A 320 3.34 7.39 15.82
C LEU A 320 4.81 7.83 15.76
N ASN A 321 5.71 7.29 16.58
CA ASN A 321 7.13 7.65 16.50
C ASN A 321 7.79 7.06 15.26
N GLU A 322 7.38 5.85 14.84
CA GLU A 322 7.80 5.30 13.56
C GLU A 322 7.25 6.14 12.40
N LEU A 323 5.97 6.53 12.45
CA LEU A 323 5.35 7.43 11.46
C LEU A 323 6.07 8.78 11.40
N GLU A 324 6.42 9.38 12.54
CA GLU A 324 7.23 10.60 12.61
C GLU A 324 8.56 10.47 11.86
N GLY A 325 9.11 9.26 11.82
CA GLY A 325 10.32 8.97 11.04
C GLY A 325 10.12 9.17 9.53
N TYR A 326 8.93 8.93 9.00
CA TYR A 326 8.58 9.20 7.58
C TYR A 326 8.38 10.70 7.37
N ILE A 327 7.61 11.37 8.22
CA ILE A 327 7.38 12.82 8.13
C ILE A 327 8.70 13.60 8.19
N ALA A 328 9.61 13.22 9.08
CA ALA A 328 10.93 13.86 9.19
C ALA A 328 11.80 13.68 7.94
N ARG A 329 11.52 12.68 7.10
CA ARG A 329 12.16 12.49 5.79
C ARG A 329 11.40 13.13 4.63
N GLY A 330 10.32 13.89 4.90
CA GLY A 330 9.51 14.51 3.87
C GLY A 330 8.50 13.55 3.20
N ILE A 331 8.16 12.43 3.83
CA ILE A 331 7.25 11.41 3.27
C ILE A 331 5.91 11.49 4.01
N PRO A 332 4.84 12.00 3.39
CA PRO A 332 3.49 11.94 3.96
C PRO A 332 3.00 10.50 4.03
N VAL A 333 2.19 10.18 5.05
CA VAL A 333 1.74 8.81 5.30
C VAL A 333 0.22 8.76 5.30
N ILE A 334 -0.37 7.93 4.44
CA ILE A 334 -1.80 7.67 4.48
C ILE A 334 -2.05 6.60 5.54
N THR A 335 -2.94 6.89 6.48
CA THR A 335 -3.27 6.02 7.62
C THR A 335 -4.74 5.59 7.55
N SER A 336 -5.04 4.34 7.94
CA SER A 336 -6.39 3.80 8.00
C SER A 336 -6.95 3.94 9.42
N GLN A 337 -8.14 4.53 9.57
CA GLN A 337 -8.82 4.74 10.86
C GLN A 337 -10.21 4.13 10.90
N SER A 338 -10.68 3.82 12.11
CA SER A 338 -12.08 3.54 12.40
C SER A 338 -12.43 4.05 13.80
N PHE A 339 -13.47 4.85 13.92
CA PHE A 339 -13.78 5.52 15.18
C PHE A 339 -15.27 5.91 15.30
N LEU A 340 -15.74 6.05 16.54
CA LEU A 340 -16.99 6.72 16.87
C LEU A 340 -16.76 8.24 16.90
N SER A 341 -17.79 9.03 16.64
CA SER A 341 -17.69 10.50 16.66
C SER A 341 -17.18 11.07 17.99
N SER A 342 -17.35 10.33 19.08
CA SER A 342 -16.86 10.69 20.43
C SER A 342 -15.39 10.34 20.66
N GLU A 343 -14.71 9.63 19.74
CA GLU A 343 -13.36 9.13 19.94
C GLU A 343 -12.28 10.00 19.28
N LEU A 344 -12.68 10.94 18.41
CA LEU A 344 -11.75 11.83 17.71
C LEU A 344 -12.28 13.26 17.70
N ASP A 345 -11.84 14.06 18.65
CA ASP A 345 -12.21 15.48 18.77
C ASP A 345 -11.83 16.23 17.49
N GLY A 346 -12.77 17.00 16.95
CA GLY A 346 -12.56 17.81 15.75
C GLY A 346 -12.97 17.11 14.43
N ALA A 347 -13.18 15.81 14.41
CA ALA A 347 -13.67 15.11 13.22
C ALA A 347 -15.12 15.45 12.90
N GLY A 348 -16.00 15.44 13.91
CA GLY A 348 -17.42 15.75 13.76
C GLY A 348 -18.26 14.63 13.11
N TYR A 349 -17.69 13.44 12.93
CA TYR A 349 -18.35 12.25 12.38
C TYR A 349 -17.74 10.98 12.97
N GLY A 350 -18.37 9.83 12.75
CA GLY A 350 -17.84 8.51 13.05
C GLY A 350 -17.78 7.66 11.79
N THR A 351 -16.90 6.64 11.77
CA THR A 351 -16.70 5.79 10.59
C THR A 351 -16.28 4.37 10.96
N ALA A 352 -16.69 3.39 10.16
CA ALA A 352 -16.21 2.02 10.24
C ALA A 352 -14.85 1.81 9.55
N GLY A 353 -14.49 2.68 8.59
CA GLY A 353 -13.22 2.68 7.88
C GLY A 353 -13.02 4.00 7.14
N HIS A 354 -11.84 4.61 7.28
CA HIS A 354 -11.51 5.90 6.68
C HIS A 354 -10.01 6.03 6.47
N LEU A 355 -9.61 6.76 5.45
CA LEU A 355 -8.22 7.05 5.13
C LEU A 355 -7.98 8.55 5.26
N MET A 356 -6.88 8.93 5.94
CA MET A 356 -6.40 10.29 6.07
C MET A 356 -4.92 10.36 5.75
N VAL A 357 -4.43 11.53 5.34
CA VAL A 357 -3.00 11.76 5.14
C VAL A 357 -2.42 12.46 6.36
N VAL A 358 -1.56 11.80 7.11
CA VAL A 358 -0.73 12.49 8.11
C VAL A 358 0.33 13.29 7.38
N VAL A 359 0.29 14.63 7.57
CA VAL A 359 1.17 15.57 6.89
C VAL A 359 2.17 16.21 7.86
N GLY A 360 2.01 16.02 9.16
CA GLY A 360 2.92 16.63 10.13
C GLY A 360 2.50 16.47 11.57
N PHE A 361 3.24 17.17 12.43
CA PHE A 361 3.00 17.22 13.87
C PHE A 361 3.20 18.65 14.39
N THR A 362 2.33 19.08 15.29
CA THR A 362 2.47 20.37 15.99
C THR A 362 3.70 20.38 16.90
N GLN A 363 4.08 21.53 17.43
CA GLN A 363 5.15 21.63 18.45
C GLN A 363 4.79 20.84 19.72
N ALA A 364 3.49 20.72 20.05
CA ALA A 364 3.01 19.91 21.17
C ALA A 364 3.05 18.41 20.86
N GLY A 365 3.14 18.02 19.57
CA GLY A 365 3.19 16.64 19.12
C GLY A 365 1.83 16.08 18.69
N ASP A 366 0.80 16.92 18.59
CA ASP A 366 -0.49 16.55 18.03
C ASP A 366 -0.37 16.31 16.52
N VAL A 367 -1.21 15.43 15.99
CA VAL A 367 -1.17 15.00 14.59
C VAL A 367 -1.81 16.04 13.69
N ILE A 368 -1.09 16.51 12.66
CA ILE A 368 -1.64 17.33 11.58
C ILE A 368 -2.00 16.35 10.45
N ALA A 369 -3.29 16.25 10.14
CA ALA A 369 -3.78 15.39 9.09
C ALA A 369 -4.56 16.20 8.03
N ASN A 370 -4.44 15.80 6.77
CA ASN A 370 -5.40 16.13 5.74
C ASN A 370 -6.50 15.08 5.78
N ASP A 371 -7.67 15.46 6.27
CA ASP A 371 -8.86 14.63 6.37
C ASP A 371 -9.79 14.91 5.19
N PRO A 372 -9.89 13.97 4.21
CA PRO A 372 -10.69 14.20 3.02
C PRO A 372 -12.20 14.27 3.27
N ALA A 373 -12.71 13.76 4.41
CA ALA A 373 -14.14 13.83 4.76
C ALA A 373 -14.63 15.25 5.10
N SER A 374 -13.89 16.26 4.74
CA SER A 374 -14.20 17.67 4.93
C SER A 374 -15.18 18.21 3.88
N SER A 375 -15.87 19.28 4.22
CA SER A 375 -16.88 19.92 3.33
C SER A 375 -16.26 20.80 2.24
N SER A 376 -14.97 21.13 2.34
CA SER A 376 -14.21 21.93 1.36
C SER A 376 -12.72 21.75 1.58
N ASP A 377 -11.90 22.04 0.57
CA ASP A 377 -10.44 21.92 0.65
C ASP A 377 -9.83 22.77 1.76
N GLY A 378 -10.37 23.95 1.99
CA GLY A 378 -9.92 24.84 3.08
C GLY A 378 -10.14 24.29 4.49
N ARG A 379 -10.91 23.19 4.64
CA ARG A 379 -11.17 22.52 5.92
C ARG A 379 -10.54 21.15 6.06
N VAL A 380 -9.85 20.70 5.04
CA VAL A 380 -9.21 19.36 5.01
C VAL A 380 -8.11 19.23 6.06
N ARG A 381 -7.30 20.28 6.22
CA ARG A 381 -6.25 20.29 7.23
C ARG A 381 -6.85 20.39 8.63
N THR A 382 -6.66 19.34 9.42
CA THR A 382 -7.16 19.23 10.80
C THR A 382 -6.03 18.85 11.75
N VAL A 383 -6.11 19.31 13.00
CA VAL A 383 -5.18 18.90 14.07
C VAL A 383 -5.95 18.02 15.04
N TYR A 384 -5.47 16.79 15.20
CA TYR A 384 -6.05 15.79 16.09
C TYR A 384 -5.13 15.55 17.29
N LYS A 385 -5.71 15.33 18.47
CA LYS A 385 -4.95 14.96 19.66
C LYS A 385 -4.21 13.64 19.41
N ARG A 386 -2.93 13.62 19.79
CA ARG A 386 -2.03 12.48 19.57
C ARG A 386 -2.59 11.16 20.12
N ASP A 387 -3.06 11.17 21.36
CA ASP A 387 -3.59 10.01 22.05
C ASP A 387 -4.83 9.42 21.36
N GLN A 388 -5.77 10.29 20.97
CA GLN A 388 -6.98 9.89 20.26
C GLN A 388 -6.63 9.30 18.89
N PHE A 389 -5.78 9.99 18.13
CA PHE A 389 -5.39 9.54 16.79
C PHE A 389 -4.62 8.20 16.83
N GLU A 390 -3.66 8.07 17.74
CA GLU A 390 -2.89 6.84 17.87
C GLU A 390 -3.77 5.66 18.28
N LYS A 391 -4.72 5.87 19.19
CA LYS A 391 -5.68 4.85 19.61
C LYS A 391 -6.52 4.33 18.45
N ILE A 392 -7.17 5.21 17.71
CA ILE A 392 -8.10 4.80 16.63
C ILE A 392 -7.39 4.19 15.42
N TRP A 393 -6.10 4.50 15.22
CA TRP A 393 -5.27 3.97 14.16
C TRP A 393 -4.63 2.63 14.53
N GLN A 394 -4.19 2.46 15.79
CA GLN A 394 -3.36 1.33 16.22
C GLN A 394 -4.15 0.15 16.80
N ARG A 395 -5.36 0.38 17.29
CA ARG A 395 -6.19 -0.70 17.86
C ARG A 395 -6.61 -1.70 16.79
N THR A 396 -6.71 -2.98 17.16
CA THR A 396 -7.20 -4.08 16.31
C THR A 396 -8.64 -4.46 16.62
N LYS A 397 -9.19 -4.00 17.75
CA LYS A 397 -10.58 -4.19 18.16
C LYS A 397 -11.18 -2.85 18.57
N ARG A 398 -12.46 -2.69 18.28
CA ARG A 398 -13.25 -1.51 18.66
C ARG A 398 -14.69 -1.90 18.98
N HIS A 399 -15.40 -1.02 19.67
CA HIS A 399 -16.85 -1.11 19.78
C HIS A 399 -17.51 -0.29 18.66
N THR A 400 -18.60 -0.80 18.12
CA THR A 400 -19.50 -0.06 17.21
C THR A 400 -20.47 0.81 18.04
N GLU A 401 -21.24 1.66 17.38
CA GLU A 401 -22.30 2.44 18.06
C GLU A 401 -23.32 1.54 18.78
N SER A 402 -23.59 0.34 18.30
CA SER A 402 -24.45 -0.64 18.95
C SER A 402 -23.77 -1.39 20.10
N GLY A 403 -22.48 -1.13 20.40
CA GLY A 403 -21.69 -1.84 21.40
C GLY A 403 -21.11 -3.17 20.94
N ALA A 404 -21.38 -3.60 19.71
CA ALA A 404 -20.79 -4.83 19.16
C ALA A 404 -19.27 -4.66 18.94
N VAL A 405 -18.53 -5.78 19.05
CA VAL A 405 -17.08 -5.79 18.75
C VAL A 405 -16.86 -5.89 17.25
N ALA A 406 -16.03 -5.00 16.73
CA ALA A 406 -15.59 -4.99 15.33
C ALA A 406 -14.08 -4.92 15.24
N GLY A 407 -13.53 -5.21 14.04
CA GLY A 407 -12.13 -5.02 13.73
C GLY A 407 -11.72 -3.54 13.77
N GLY A 408 -10.45 -3.31 14.08
CA GLY A 408 -9.77 -2.02 13.96
C GLY A 408 -8.61 -2.10 12.96
N PRO A 409 -8.03 -0.97 12.55
CA PRO A 409 -7.03 -0.91 11.48
C PRO A 409 -5.66 -1.51 11.85
N GLY A 410 -5.29 -1.50 13.15
CA GLY A 410 -4.04 -2.11 13.63
C GLY A 410 -2.79 -1.52 12.99
N GLY A 411 -2.71 -0.22 12.79
CA GLY A 411 -1.51 0.46 12.31
C GLY A 411 -1.29 0.45 10.79
N VAL A 412 -2.30 0.08 10.00
CA VAL A 412 -2.19 0.05 8.52
C VAL A 412 -1.90 1.43 7.94
N VAL A 413 -0.96 1.46 7.00
CA VAL A 413 -0.57 2.65 6.24
C VAL A 413 -0.32 2.33 4.76
N TYR A 414 -0.48 3.35 3.91
CA TYR A 414 0.08 3.37 2.56
C TYR A 414 1.36 4.21 2.59
N LEU A 415 2.42 3.65 2.08
CA LEU A 415 3.68 4.37 1.84
C LEU A 415 3.85 4.56 0.35
N ILE A 416 3.85 5.83 -0.09
CA ILE A 416 3.94 6.22 -1.50
C ILE A 416 5.11 7.19 -1.65
N THR A 417 6.06 6.86 -2.53
CA THR A 417 7.29 7.62 -2.77
C THR A 417 7.61 7.72 -4.27
N PRO A 418 8.50 8.62 -4.68
CA PRO A 418 9.01 8.67 -6.05
C PRO A 418 9.69 7.40 -6.54
#